data_43dff6637f023c0c65a05f316e78e692
#
_entry.id   43dff6637f023c0c65a05f316e78e692
#
_cell.length_a   1.000
_cell.length_b   1.000
_cell.length_c   1.000
_cell.angle_alpha   90.00
_cell.angle_beta   90.00
_cell.angle_gamma   90.00
#
_symmetry.space_group_name_H-M   'P 1'
#
loop_
_entity.id
_entity.type
_entity.pdbx_description
1 polymer ?
#
loop_
_entity_poly.entity_id
_entity_poly.type
_entity_poly.pdbx_seq_one_letter_code
_entity_poly.pdbx_strand_id
1 'polypeptide(L)'
;MTADVLVRAAELESVWYSGRRAWHGPSGELVTGARIAAVLASAAATLRREGWAPGEFGLREVLAGDRDLFMVARQVLELVICARTGAGAAEPVLWDLVPGRTVGQVLELLADGAAYARRNGPASAQEVSA
;
A
#
# COMPACT_ATOMS: atom_id res chain seq x y z
N MET A 1 1.71 -7.93 15.18
CA MET A 1 0.72 -8.90 14.67
C MET A 1 -0.04 -8.31 13.52
N THR A 2 -0.06 -9.02 12.41
CA THR A 2 -0.67 -8.55 11.17
C THR A 2 -2.16 -8.22 11.33
N ALA A 3 -2.90 -9.07 12.03
CA ALA A 3 -4.33 -8.87 12.22
C ALA A 3 -4.65 -7.55 12.93
N ASP A 4 -3.88 -7.22 13.98
CA ASP A 4 -4.08 -5.97 14.71
C ASP A 4 -3.72 -4.76 13.85
N VAL A 5 -2.67 -4.87 13.05
CA VAL A 5 -2.26 -3.79 12.14
C VAL A 5 -3.37 -3.54 11.11
N LEU A 6 -3.95 -4.61 10.54
CA LEU A 6 -5.01 -4.45 9.55
C LEU A 6 -6.26 -3.79 10.14
N VAL A 7 -6.62 -4.13 11.38
CA VAL A 7 -7.75 -3.51 12.06
C VAL A 7 -7.48 -2.01 12.29
N ARG A 8 -6.28 -1.69 12.78
CA ARG A 8 -5.92 -0.28 13.01
C ARG A 8 -5.86 0.51 11.71
N ALA A 9 -5.37 -0.10 10.63
CA ALA A 9 -5.33 0.55 9.33
C ALA A 9 -6.74 0.85 8.83
N ALA A 10 -7.70 -0.06 9.02
CA ALA A 10 -9.08 0.17 8.63
C ALA A 10 -9.70 1.32 9.43
N GLU A 11 -9.38 1.42 10.71
CA GLU A 11 -9.82 2.54 11.52
C GLU A 11 -9.25 3.87 11.03
N LEU A 12 -7.96 3.89 10.67
CA LEU A 12 -7.34 5.08 10.12
C LEU A 12 -7.98 5.47 8.80
N GLU A 13 -8.26 4.51 7.94
CA GLU A 13 -8.91 4.78 6.67
C GLU A 13 -10.26 5.47 6.89
N SER A 14 -11.04 4.99 7.84
CA SER A 14 -12.35 5.57 8.10
C SER A 14 -12.26 6.99 8.63
N VAL A 15 -11.19 7.34 9.34
CA VAL A 15 -10.96 8.69 9.87
C VAL A 15 -10.39 9.62 8.78
N TRP A 16 -9.42 9.16 8.01
CA TRP A 16 -8.71 10.00 7.04
C TRP A 16 -9.47 10.20 5.74
N TYR A 17 -10.28 9.23 5.35
CA TYR A 17 -10.96 9.24 4.06
C TYR A 17 -12.46 9.00 4.28
N SER A 18 -13.28 9.65 3.47
CA SER A 18 -14.71 9.39 3.50
C SER A 18 -15.10 8.47 2.34
N GLY A 19 -15.99 7.53 2.62
CA GLY A 19 -16.42 6.56 1.63
C GLY A 19 -15.24 5.74 1.13
N ARG A 20 -15.05 5.69 -0.18
CA ARG A 20 -13.96 4.92 -0.77
C ARG A 20 -12.88 5.81 -1.39
N ARG A 21 -12.71 7.00 -0.86
CA ARG A 21 -11.77 7.97 -1.45
C ARG A 21 -10.33 7.50 -1.43
N ALA A 22 -9.95 6.67 -0.45
CA ALA A 22 -8.61 6.10 -0.39
C ALA A 22 -8.30 5.23 -1.61
N TRP A 23 -9.33 4.76 -2.30
CA TRP A 23 -9.19 3.83 -3.42
C TRP A 23 -9.39 4.49 -4.77
N HIS A 24 -9.47 5.81 -4.80
CA HIS A 24 -9.55 6.57 -6.04
C HIS A 24 -8.17 7.12 -6.40
N GLY A 25 -7.75 6.89 -7.64
CA GLY A 25 -6.51 7.45 -8.15
C GLY A 25 -6.67 8.90 -8.57
N PRO A 26 -5.59 9.54 -9.04
CA PRO A 26 -5.65 10.93 -9.46
C PRO A 26 -6.58 11.19 -10.64
N SER A 27 -6.90 10.18 -11.45
CA SER A 27 -7.88 10.32 -12.53
C SER A 27 -9.32 10.35 -12.01
N GLY A 28 -9.53 10.03 -10.73
CA GLY A 28 -10.85 9.88 -10.15
C GLY A 28 -11.40 8.47 -10.27
N GLU A 29 -10.68 7.56 -10.92
CA GLU A 29 -11.13 6.20 -11.11
C GLU A 29 -10.97 5.39 -9.83
N LEU A 30 -11.97 4.55 -9.54
CA LEU A 30 -11.90 3.63 -8.41
C LEU A 30 -11.02 2.44 -8.78
N VAL A 31 -10.08 2.09 -7.90
CA VAL A 31 -9.21 0.93 -8.06
C VAL A 31 -9.66 -0.13 -7.06
N THR A 32 -9.80 -1.37 -7.51
CA THR A 32 -10.24 -2.44 -6.62
C THR A 32 -9.13 -2.91 -5.68
N GLY A 33 -9.53 -3.48 -4.55
CA GLY A 33 -8.57 -4.06 -3.61
C GLY A 33 -7.76 -5.18 -4.24
N ALA A 34 -8.39 -5.99 -5.10
CA ALA A 34 -7.69 -7.08 -5.78
C ALA A 34 -6.58 -6.56 -6.68
N ARG A 35 -6.81 -5.44 -7.39
CA ARG A 35 -5.77 -4.87 -8.24
C ARG A 35 -4.60 -4.35 -7.43
N ILE A 36 -4.88 -3.69 -6.32
CA ILE A 36 -3.80 -3.17 -5.46
C ILE A 36 -3.05 -4.32 -4.80
N ALA A 37 -3.76 -5.35 -4.34
CA ALA A 37 -3.09 -6.52 -3.79
C ALA A 37 -2.15 -7.15 -4.81
N ALA A 38 -2.57 -7.25 -6.07
CA ALA A 38 -1.74 -7.78 -7.15
C ALA A 38 -0.52 -6.90 -7.41
N VAL A 39 -0.70 -5.58 -7.39
CA VAL A 39 0.42 -4.63 -7.57
C VAL A 39 1.46 -4.83 -6.46
N LEU A 40 1.02 -4.92 -5.21
CA LEU A 40 1.94 -5.05 -4.08
C LEU A 40 2.62 -6.43 -4.06
N ALA A 41 1.89 -7.48 -4.41
CA ALA A 41 2.47 -8.82 -4.51
C ALA A 41 3.49 -8.90 -5.63
N SER A 42 3.20 -8.27 -6.77
CA SER A 42 4.12 -8.22 -7.91
C SER A 42 5.36 -7.42 -7.56
N ALA A 43 5.20 -6.31 -6.82
CA ALA A 43 6.34 -5.52 -6.35
C ALA A 43 7.25 -6.37 -5.45
N ALA A 44 6.68 -7.13 -4.54
CA ALA A 44 7.46 -8.01 -3.66
C ALA A 44 8.21 -9.07 -4.46
N ALA A 45 7.55 -9.68 -5.44
CA ALA A 45 8.19 -10.68 -6.30
C ALA A 45 9.33 -10.07 -7.10
N THR A 46 9.15 -8.87 -7.60
CA THR A 46 10.19 -8.16 -8.36
C THR A 46 11.40 -7.86 -7.48
N LEU A 47 11.19 -7.39 -6.25
CA LEU A 47 12.29 -7.12 -5.34
C LEU A 47 13.06 -8.40 -4.97
N ARG A 48 12.35 -9.52 -4.81
CA ARG A 48 13.01 -10.80 -4.54
C ARG A 48 13.87 -11.24 -5.71
N ARG A 49 13.40 -11.03 -6.94
CA ARG A 49 14.10 -11.46 -8.14
C ARG A 49 15.24 -10.54 -8.52
N GLU A 50 14.99 -9.22 -8.49
CA GLU A 50 15.97 -8.22 -8.95
C GLU A 50 16.90 -7.75 -7.84
N GLY A 51 16.49 -7.92 -6.59
CA GLY A 51 17.20 -7.39 -5.45
C GLY A 51 16.69 -6.03 -5.04
N TRP A 52 16.86 -5.71 -3.75
CA TRP A 52 16.46 -4.40 -3.19
C TRP A 52 17.72 -3.59 -2.93
N ALA A 53 17.78 -2.38 -3.50
CA ALA A 53 18.89 -1.46 -3.31
C ALA A 53 18.30 -0.08 -3.03
N PRO A 54 18.20 0.34 -1.74
CA PRO A 54 17.53 1.58 -1.40
C PRO A 54 18.19 2.78 -2.08
N GLY A 55 17.36 3.64 -2.66
CA GLY A 55 17.84 4.77 -3.44
C GLY A 55 18.12 4.47 -4.90
N GLU A 56 18.22 3.19 -5.27
CA GLU A 56 18.46 2.78 -6.66
C GLU A 56 17.32 1.92 -7.18
N PHE A 57 16.93 0.89 -6.43
CA PHE A 57 15.80 0.04 -6.79
C PHE A 57 15.08 -0.37 -5.51
N GLY A 58 14.17 0.48 -5.06
CA GLY A 58 13.39 0.28 -3.85
C GLY A 58 11.91 0.43 -4.11
N LEU A 59 11.17 0.82 -3.07
CA LEU A 59 9.71 0.95 -3.16
C LEU A 59 9.30 1.92 -4.24
N ARG A 60 9.98 3.05 -4.36
CA ARG A 60 9.65 4.05 -5.35
C ARG A 60 9.72 3.49 -6.77
N GLU A 61 10.80 2.78 -7.06
CA GLU A 61 11.04 2.24 -8.40
C GLU A 61 10.13 1.06 -8.72
N VAL A 62 9.94 0.17 -7.75
CA VAL A 62 9.15 -1.05 -7.99
C VAL A 62 7.66 -0.75 -8.09
N LEU A 63 7.19 0.34 -7.48
CA LEU A 63 5.78 0.73 -7.54
C LEU A 63 5.49 1.68 -8.70
N ALA A 64 6.51 2.20 -9.36
CA ALA A 64 6.32 3.12 -10.47
C ALA A 64 5.57 2.44 -11.62
N GLY A 65 4.74 3.21 -12.33
CA GLY A 65 3.94 2.68 -13.42
C GLY A 65 2.67 3.50 -13.58
N ASP A 66 1.53 2.82 -13.64
CA ASP A 66 0.25 3.49 -13.74
C ASP A 66 0.02 4.42 -12.55
N ARG A 67 -0.36 5.65 -12.82
CA ARG A 67 -0.47 6.69 -11.78
C ARG A 67 -1.56 6.38 -10.76
N ASP A 68 -2.69 5.87 -11.22
CA ASP A 68 -3.80 5.54 -10.31
C ASP A 68 -3.39 4.40 -9.37
N LEU A 69 -2.77 3.36 -9.94
CA LEU A 69 -2.31 2.23 -9.14
C LEU A 69 -1.23 2.65 -8.16
N PHE A 70 -0.29 3.47 -8.61
CA PHE A 70 0.79 3.95 -7.74
C PHE A 70 0.25 4.74 -6.55
N MET A 71 -0.65 5.69 -6.83
CA MET A 71 -1.18 6.55 -5.76
C MET A 71 -2.00 5.76 -4.75
N VAL A 72 -2.84 4.84 -5.22
CA VAL A 72 -3.65 4.04 -4.30
C VAL A 72 -2.77 3.07 -3.50
N ALA A 73 -1.80 2.43 -4.17
CA ALA A 73 -0.86 1.55 -3.47
C ALA A 73 -0.10 2.32 -2.38
N ARG A 74 0.35 3.54 -2.70
CA ARG A 74 1.05 4.39 -1.74
C ARG A 74 0.16 4.71 -0.55
N GLN A 75 -1.10 5.04 -0.79
CA GLN A 75 -2.04 5.34 0.29
C GLN A 75 -2.26 4.12 1.20
N VAL A 76 -2.39 2.94 0.62
CA VAL A 76 -2.53 1.70 1.39
C VAL A 76 -1.30 1.46 2.26
N LEU A 77 -0.11 1.63 1.70
CA LEU A 77 1.12 1.44 2.47
C LEU A 77 1.25 2.47 3.59
N GLU A 78 0.84 3.70 3.35
CA GLU A 78 0.84 4.72 4.40
C GLU A 78 -0.06 4.32 5.56
N LEU A 79 -1.26 3.84 5.27
CA LEU A 79 -2.17 3.36 6.30
C LEU A 79 -1.54 2.26 7.15
N VAL A 80 -0.89 1.31 6.49
CA VAL A 80 -0.23 0.20 7.20
C VAL A 80 0.92 0.71 8.07
N ILE A 81 1.76 1.58 7.53
CA ILE A 81 2.89 2.13 8.30
C ILE A 81 2.38 2.88 9.53
N CYS A 82 1.41 3.75 9.36
CA CYS A 82 0.87 4.54 10.47
C CYS A 82 0.15 3.66 11.49
N ALA A 83 -0.50 2.59 11.04
CA ALA A 83 -1.13 1.64 11.95
C ALA A 83 -0.09 0.92 12.81
N ARG A 84 1.10 0.63 12.25
CA ARG A 84 2.18 -0.01 12.99
C ARG A 84 2.85 0.92 13.97
N THR A 85 3.06 2.17 13.57
CA THR A 85 3.94 3.08 14.30
C THR A 85 3.19 4.09 15.18
N GLY A 86 1.90 4.32 14.91
CA GLY A 86 1.15 5.37 15.58
C GLY A 86 1.42 6.76 15.00
N ALA A 87 2.22 6.87 13.93
CA ALA A 87 2.49 8.15 13.30
C ALA A 87 1.24 8.70 12.63
N GLY A 88 1.17 10.02 12.51
CA GLY A 88 0.06 10.70 11.86
C GLY A 88 0.18 10.80 10.35
N ALA A 89 1.35 10.48 9.81
CA ALA A 89 1.60 10.49 8.37
C ALA A 89 2.87 9.69 8.08
N ALA A 90 2.99 9.20 6.87
CA ALA A 90 4.21 8.52 6.42
C ALA A 90 4.29 8.63 4.91
N GLU A 91 5.53 8.63 4.39
CA GLU A 91 5.74 8.61 2.95
C GLU A 91 6.36 7.25 2.59
N PRO A 92 5.57 6.32 2.05
CA PRO A 92 6.07 4.96 1.80
C PRO A 92 7.27 4.90 0.87
N VAL A 93 7.34 5.76 -0.14
CA VAL A 93 8.46 5.73 -1.09
C VAL A 93 9.78 6.20 -0.49
N LEU A 94 9.74 6.79 0.70
CA LEU A 94 10.94 7.16 1.46
C LEU A 94 11.19 6.23 2.63
N TRP A 95 10.24 5.35 2.93
CA TRP A 95 10.28 4.50 4.11
C TRP A 95 11.46 3.52 4.07
N ASP A 96 11.78 2.98 2.89
CA ASP A 96 12.87 2.03 2.76
C ASP A 96 14.24 2.70 2.67
N LEU A 97 14.28 4.04 2.66
CA LEU A 97 15.54 4.79 2.69
C LEU A 97 16.05 5.01 4.11
N VAL A 98 15.25 4.69 5.12
CA VAL A 98 15.64 4.88 6.52
C VAL A 98 16.83 3.95 6.85
N PRO A 99 17.92 4.49 7.42
CA PRO A 99 19.07 3.65 7.77
C PRO A 99 18.67 2.47 8.67
N GLY A 100 19.22 1.31 8.37
CA GLY A 100 18.92 0.09 9.13
C GLY A 100 17.72 -0.69 8.62
N ARG A 101 16.99 -0.18 7.62
CA ARG A 101 15.88 -0.90 7.03
C ARG A 101 16.41 -2.14 6.30
N THR A 102 15.71 -3.25 6.38
CA THR A 102 16.10 -4.50 5.72
C THR A 102 15.13 -4.87 4.62
N VAL A 103 15.58 -5.68 3.66
CA VAL A 103 14.68 -6.17 2.61
C VAL A 103 13.53 -6.98 3.20
N GLY A 104 13.77 -7.73 4.27
CA GLY A 104 12.70 -8.47 4.95
C GLY A 104 11.60 -7.54 5.45
N GLN A 105 11.96 -6.38 5.99
CA GLN A 105 10.99 -5.39 6.44
C GLN A 105 10.19 -4.80 5.27
N VAL A 106 10.85 -4.56 4.15
CA VAL A 106 10.20 -4.04 2.95
C VAL A 106 9.21 -5.07 2.41
N LEU A 107 9.61 -6.33 2.32
CA LEU A 107 8.73 -7.41 1.84
C LEU A 107 7.54 -7.61 2.79
N GLU A 108 7.76 -7.50 4.09
CA GLU A 108 6.69 -7.61 5.07
C GLU A 108 5.68 -6.47 4.93
N LEU A 109 6.16 -5.25 4.69
CA LEU A 109 5.28 -4.12 4.44
C LEU A 109 4.41 -4.35 3.21
N LEU A 110 5.02 -4.82 2.12
CA LEU A 110 4.27 -5.10 0.89
C LEU A 110 3.24 -6.22 1.11
N ALA A 111 3.60 -7.24 1.88
CA ALA A 111 2.67 -8.34 2.19
C ALA A 111 1.49 -7.85 3.03
N ASP A 112 1.75 -7.03 4.03
CA ASP A 112 0.67 -6.47 4.86
C ASP A 112 -0.22 -5.53 4.06
N GLY A 113 0.37 -4.73 3.17
CA GLY A 113 -0.40 -3.88 2.28
C GLY A 113 -1.31 -4.69 1.36
N ALA A 114 -0.78 -5.78 0.79
CA ALA A 114 -1.58 -6.65 -0.07
C ALA A 114 -2.72 -7.30 0.72
N ALA A 115 -2.45 -7.76 1.95
CA ALA A 115 -3.48 -8.34 2.80
C ALA A 115 -4.57 -7.31 3.14
N TYR A 116 -4.16 -6.09 3.45
CA TYR A 116 -5.11 -5.02 3.72
C TYR A 116 -5.99 -4.74 2.50
N ALA A 117 -5.38 -4.64 1.33
CA ALA A 117 -6.11 -4.36 0.10
C ALA A 117 -7.15 -5.45 -0.20
N ARG A 118 -6.77 -6.72 -0.06
CA ARG A 118 -7.70 -7.82 -0.28
C ARG A 118 -8.85 -7.79 0.70
N ARG A 119 -8.59 -7.44 1.95
CA ARG A 119 -9.60 -7.51 3.01
C ARG A 119 -10.52 -6.30 3.02
N ASN A 120 -9.98 -5.10 2.75
CA ASN A 120 -10.71 -3.86 2.96
C ASN A 120 -10.98 -3.06 1.69
N GLY A 121 -10.32 -3.38 0.59
CA GLY A 121 -10.53 -2.66 -0.65
C GLY A 121 -11.85 -3.02 -1.32
N PRO A 122 -12.32 -2.16 -2.23
CA PRO A 122 -13.55 -2.45 -2.96
C PRO A 122 -13.41 -3.71 -3.80
N ALA A 123 -14.46 -4.52 -3.81
CA ALA A 123 -14.45 -5.77 -4.57
C ALA A 123 -14.62 -5.53 -6.06
N SER A 124 -15.33 -4.43 -6.43
CA SER A 124 -15.59 -4.10 -7.82
C SER A 124 -15.91 -2.63 -7.91
N ALA A 125 -15.50 -2.00 -9.01
CA ALA A 125 -15.85 -0.61 -9.28
C ALA A 125 -17.36 -0.43 -9.44
N GLN A 126 -18.07 -1.45 -9.88
CA GLN A 126 -19.52 -1.40 -10.06
C GLN A 126 -20.30 -1.37 -8.76
N GLU A 127 -19.75 -1.88 -7.70
CA GLU A 127 -20.41 -1.85 -6.39
C GLU A 127 -20.61 -0.44 -5.88
N VAL A 128 -19.78 0.48 -6.32
CA VAL A 128 -19.84 1.88 -5.88
C VAL A 128 -21.04 2.59 -6.47
N SER A 129 -21.47 2.19 -7.66
CA SER A 129 -22.61 2.82 -8.33
C SER A 129 -23.96 2.25 -7.89
N ALA A 130 -23.93 1.19 -7.16
CA ALA A 130 -25.15 0.63 -6.60
C ALA A 130 -25.45 1.30 -5.26
#